data_83ef3df51333566153d4530854ca2777
#
_entry.id   83ef3df51333566153d4530854ca2777
#
_cell.length_a   1.000
_cell.length_b   1.000
_cell.length_c   1.000
_cell.angle_alpha   90.00
_cell.angle_beta   90.00
_cell.angle_gamma   90.00
#
_symmetry.space_group_name_H-M   'P 1'
#
loop_
_entity.id
_entity.type
_entity.pdbx_description
1 polymer ?
#
loop_
_entity_poly.entity_id
_entity_poly.type
_entity_poly.pdbx_seq_one_letter_code
_entity_poly.pdbx_strand_id
1 'polypeptide(L)'
;GWVTSGLNDTIFNMNDSVDLSTETGGITLKVHAADGITTREYKIWVNVHTQDPDSLIWREMPSLPASPASGKQRSVVLNEDLLVYTSTTTAYRTSVSNPNFESIQWGNLIISGLPSDTNLTSIINFNNRLYTTAESGKAFYSDNGTNWEEMDMQGMYMVTFLAGIPADEVTGSENMLTGIFAKDGKNFFC
;
A
#
# COMPACT_ATOMS: atom_id res chain seq x y z
N GLY A 1 13.97 41.25 3.38
CA GLY A 1 15.13 40.57 3.94
C GLY A 1 14.74 39.24 4.52
N TRP A 2 15.58 38.24 4.38
CA TRP A 2 15.37 36.90 4.89
C TRP A 2 16.23 36.71 6.13
N VAL A 3 15.68 36.20 7.19
CA VAL A 3 16.40 36.04 8.44
C VAL A 3 16.21 34.61 8.92
N THR A 4 17.31 33.90 9.20
CA THR A 4 17.28 32.60 9.86
C THR A 4 17.41 32.79 11.37
N SER A 5 16.59 32.11 12.14
CA SER A 5 16.65 32.12 13.60
C SER A 5 17.58 31.02 14.08
N GLY A 6 18.76 31.41 14.48
CA GLY A 6 19.53 30.77 15.53
C GLY A 6 19.51 31.65 16.76
N LEU A 7 20.44 31.55 17.66
CA LEU A 7 20.56 32.45 18.85
C LEU A 7 20.64 33.94 18.49
N ASN A 8 20.91 34.29 17.22
CA ASN A 8 20.83 35.63 16.64
C ASN A 8 20.27 35.56 15.23
N ASP A 9 19.24 36.33 14.93
CA ASP A 9 18.67 36.45 13.58
C ASP A 9 19.74 36.99 12.62
N THR A 10 20.08 36.25 11.56
CA THR A 10 21.00 36.67 10.50
C THR A 10 20.28 36.73 9.17
N ILE A 11 20.69 37.70 8.32
CA ILE A 11 20.13 37.78 6.96
C ILE A 11 20.62 36.60 6.15
N PHE A 12 19.66 35.83 5.66
CA PHE A 12 19.95 34.69 4.77
C PHE A 12 20.27 35.18 3.37
N ASN A 13 21.44 34.81 2.87
CA ASN A 13 21.79 34.98 1.47
C ASN A 13 21.54 33.64 0.74
N MET A 14 20.84 33.68 -0.39
CA MET A 14 20.48 32.47 -1.15
C MET A 14 21.69 31.67 -1.67
N ASN A 15 22.89 32.21 -1.60
CA ASN A 15 24.14 31.53 -1.96
C ASN A 15 24.89 30.93 -0.74
N ASP A 16 24.36 31.13 0.46
CA ASP A 16 24.99 30.61 1.67
C ASP A 16 24.59 29.14 1.92
N SER A 17 25.53 28.37 2.43
CA SER A 17 25.29 27.01 2.92
C SER A 17 24.76 27.08 4.34
N VAL A 18 23.74 26.29 4.64
CA VAL A 18 23.19 26.13 5.99
C VAL A 18 23.61 24.79 6.53
N ASP A 19 24.29 24.77 7.67
CA ASP A 19 24.64 23.51 8.36
C ASP A 19 23.40 22.99 9.13
N LEU A 20 22.92 21.84 8.69
CA LEU A 20 21.75 21.17 9.27
C LEU A 20 22.12 20.07 10.28
N SER A 21 23.40 19.79 10.45
CA SER A 21 23.90 18.66 11.25
C SER A 21 23.62 18.79 12.75
N THR A 22 23.44 20.03 13.23
CA THR A 22 23.21 20.34 14.64
C THR A 22 21.75 20.67 14.98
N GLU A 23 20.89 20.79 13.99
CA GLU A 23 19.49 21.25 14.16
C GLU A 23 18.50 20.09 14.28
N THR A 24 18.38 19.53 15.49
CA THR A 24 17.38 18.47 15.78
C THR A 24 15.92 18.96 15.73
N GLY A 25 15.69 20.27 15.72
CA GLY A 25 14.37 20.91 15.77
C GLY A 25 13.87 21.53 14.45
N GLY A 26 14.64 21.40 13.36
CA GLY A 26 14.37 22.09 12.11
C GLY A 26 14.81 23.56 12.12
N ILE A 27 14.89 24.18 10.95
CA ILE A 27 15.28 25.58 10.78
C ILE A 27 14.04 26.46 10.80
N THR A 28 14.09 27.56 11.53
CA THR A 28 13.03 28.57 11.48
C THR A 28 13.44 29.70 10.52
N LEU A 29 12.68 29.86 9.46
CA LEU A 29 12.84 30.95 8.50
C LEU A 29 11.81 32.06 8.80
N LYS A 30 12.28 33.26 9.12
CA LYS A 30 11.44 34.43 9.28
C LYS A 30 11.46 35.26 8.01
N VAL A 31 10.30 35.53 7.47
CA VAL A 31 10.11 36.38 6.28
C VAL A 31 9.48 37.66 6.70
N HIS A 32 10.18 38.77 6.50
CA HIS A 32 9.68 40.12 6.74
C HIS A 32 9.13 40.72 5.46
N ALA A 33 7.88 41.19 5.52
CA ALA A 33 7.30 41.92 4.39
C ALA A 33 7.93 43.29 4.19
N ALA A 34 7.77 43.87 3.01
CA ALA A 34 8.31 45.17 2.68
C ALA A 34 7.71 46.33 3.50
N ASP A 35 6.59 46.10 4.19
CA ASP A 35 5.95 47.04 5.11
C ASP A 35 6.72 47.24 6.44
N GLY A 36 7.72 46.40 6.69
CA GLY A 36 8.54 46.42 7.90
C GLY A 36 7.83 46.01 9.20
N ILE A 37 6.54 45.63 9.11
CA ILE A 37 5.70 45.29 10.26
C ILE A 37 5.30 43.84 10.24
N THR A 38 4.93 43.31 9.07
CA THR A 38 4.43 41.92 8.93
C THR A 38 5.57 40.94 8.86
N THR A 39 5.52 39.92 9.75
CA THR A 39 6.49 38.82 9.77
C THR A 39 5.76 37.49 9.72
N ARG A 40 6.27 36.53 8.93
CA ARG A 40 5.83 35.15 8.92
C ARG A 40 6.98 34.25 9.26
N GLU A 41 6.72 33.22 10.07
CA GLU A 41 7.67 32.18 10.42
C GLU A 41 7.32 30.88 9.70
N TYR A 42 8.34 30.23 9.12
CA TYR A 42 8.24 28.92 8.49
C TYR A 42 9.22 27.97 9.18
N LYS A 43 8.77 26.79 9.52
CA LYS A 43 9.65 25.72 10.00
C LYS A 43 10.01 24.81 8.83
N ILE A 44 11.32 24.70 8.56
CA ILE A 44 11.85 23.89 7.47
C ILE A 44 12.49 22.65 8.09
N TRP A 45 12.00 21.49 7.70
CA TRP A 45 12.57 20.19 8.07
C TRP A 45 13.25 19.60 6.85
N VAL A 46 14.50 19.20 7.01
CA VAL A 46 15.23 18.50 5.95
C VAL A 46 15.46 17.06 6.39
N ASN A 47 14.81 16.14 5.71
CA ASN A 47 15.07 14.72 5.87
C ASN A 47 16.24 14.34 4.95
N VAL A 48 17.40 14.06 5.54
CA VAL A 48 18.52 13.49 4.80
C VAL A 48 18.29 11.98 4.71
N HIS A 49 18.10 11.48 3.51
CA HIS A 49 18.04 10.05 3.26
C HIS A 49 19.43 9.46 3.51
N THR A 50 19.55 8.61 4.52
CA THR A 50 20.81 7.94 4.88
C THR A 50 21.02 6.63 4.10
N GLN A 51 20.05 6.22 3.28
CA GLN A 51 20.20 5.07 2.39
C GLN A 51 20.86 5.49 1.08
N ASP A 52 21.88 4.75 0.69
CA ASP A 52 22.43 4.83 -0.66
C ASP A 52 21.32 4.50 -1.67
N PRO A 53 20.91 5.44 -2.55
CA PRO A 53 19.83 5.23 -3.50
C PRO A 53 20.11 4.08 -4.48
N ASP A 54 21.39 3.71 -4.64
CA ASP A 54 21.82 2.61 -5.52
C ASP A 54 21.96 1.27 -4.79
N SER A 55 21.72 1.24 -3.47
CA SER A 55 21.78 0.00 -2.68
C SER A 55 20.40 -0.55 -2.37
N LEU A 56 20.09 -1.73 -2.89
CA LEU A 56 18.93 -2.52 -2.53
C LEU A 56 19.32 -3.50 -1.43
N ILE A 57 18.85 -3.26 -0.21
CA ILE A 57 19.08 -4.19 0.90
C ILE A 57 17.98 -5.24 0.88
N TRP A 58 18.32 -6.45 0.45
CA TRP A 58 17.44 -7.61 0.54
C TRP A 58 17.51 -8.18 1.96
N ARG A 59 16.35 -8.46 2.53
CA ARG A 59 16.23 -9.17 3.80
C ARG A 59 15.35 -10.39 3.58
N GLU A 60 15.78 -11.52 4.13
CA GLU A 60 15.01 -12.76 4.07
C GLU A 60 14.00 -12.77 5.22
N MET A 61 12.75 -13.10 4.90
CA MET A 61 11.71 -13.36 5.90
C MET A 61 11.78 -14.84 6.31
N PRO A 62 11.39 -15.18 7.55
CA PRO A 62 11.25 -16.58 7.95
C PRO A 62 10.33 -17.34 6.99
N SER A 63 10.70 -18.58 6.70
CA SER A 63 9.91 -19.45 5.84
C SER A 63 8.49 -19.62 6.37
N LEU A 64 7.53 -19.81 5.45
CA LEU A 64 6.17 -20.18 5.84
C LEU A 64 6.17 -21.53 6.59
N PRO A 65 5.27 -21.70 7.59
CA PRO A 65 5.19 -22.95 8.38
C PRO A 65 4.91 -24.20 7.54
N ALA A 66 4.24 -24.04 6.39
CA ALA A 66 4.01 -25.12 5.43
C ALA A 66 4.11 -24.63 4.00
N SER A 67 4.64 -25.49 3.12
CA SER A 67 4.67 -25.23 1.68
C SER A 67 3.26 -25.32 1.09
N PRO A 68 2.96 -24.52 0.05
CA PRO A 68 1.67 -24.59 -0.62
C PRO A 68 1.48 -25.96 -1.30
N ALA A 69 0.33 -26.58 -1.06
CA ALA A 69 0.04 -27.93 -1.56
C ALA A 69 0.01 -28.02 -3.10
N SER A 70 -0.36 -26.93 -3.78
CA SER A 70 -0.48 -26.85 -5.25
C SER A 70 0.70 -26.15 -5.93
N GLY A 71 1.69 -25.67 -5.18
CA GLY A 71 2.73 -24.78 -5.69
C GLY A 71 2.24 -23.39 -6.08
N LYS A 72 0.92 -23.13 -6.06
CA LYS A 72 0.34 -21.80 -6.30
C LYS A 72 0.16 -21.09 -4.97
N GLN A 73 0.61 -19.85 -4.91
CA GLN A 73 0.44 -18.99 -3.75
C GLN A 73 0.21 -17.54 -4.18
N ARG A 74 -0.39 -16.75 -3.31
CA ARG A 74 -0.58 -15.33 -3.52
C ARG A 74 -0.33 -14.56 -2.25
N SER A 75 0.52 -13.53 -2.34
CA SER A 75 0.74 -12.57 -1.27
C SER A 75 -0.04 -11.31 -1.57
N VAL A 76 -0.67 -10.74 -0.56
CA VAL A 76 -1.39 -9.48 -0.65
C VAL A 76 -1.36 -8.77 0.70
N VAL A 77 -1.33 -7.45 0.70
CA VAL A 77 -1.42 -6.65 1.94
C VAL A 77 -2.86 -6.22 2.14
N LEU A 78 -3.36 -6.37 3.35
CA LEU A 78 -4.67 -5.91 3.79
C LEU A 78 -4.57 -5.38 5.22
N ASN A 79 -4.97 -4.12 5.48
CA ASN A 79 -4.94 -3.50 6.81
C ASN A 79 -3.59 -3.65 7.55
N GLU A 80 -2.48 -3.34 6.87
CA GLU A 80 -1.11 -3.46 7.40
C GLU A 80 -0.64 -4.91 7.70
N ASP A 81 -1.43 -5.90 7.33
CA ASP A 81 -1.06 -7.31 7.40
C ASP A 81 -0.68 -7.84 6.02
N LEU A 82 0.45 -8.54 5.94
CA LEU A 82 0.81 -9.37 4.79
C LEU A 82 0.10 -10.71 4.95
N LEU A 83 -0.76 -11.03 4.01
CA LEU A 83 -1.47 -12.30 3.90
C LEU A 83 -0.83 -13.13 2.79
N VAL A 84 -0.54 -14.41 3.06
CA VAL A 84 0.00 -15.35 2.07
C VAL A 84 -0.95 -16.54 1.97
N TYR A 85 -1.73 -16.57 0.90
CA TYR A 85 -2.65 -17.68 0.60
C TYR A 85 -1.88 -18.84 -0.01
N THR A 86 -1.96 -20.01 0.59
CA THR A 86 -1.31 -21.25 0.14
C THR A 86 -2.32 -22.28 -0.36
N SER A 87 -3.59 -22.11 -0.01
CA SER A 87 -4.72 -22.88 -0.52
C SER A 87 -6.03 -22.07 -0.38
N THR A 88 -7.15 -22.63 -0.85
CA THR A 88 -8.48 -22.03 -0.66
C THR A 88 -8.99 -22.14 0.78
N THR A 89 -8.30 -22.85 1.65
CA THR A 89 -8.67 -23.06 3.06
C THR A 89 -7.62 -22.57 4.05
N THR A 90 -6.43 -22.16 3.58
CA THR A 90 -5.30 -21.81 4.46
C THR A 90 -4.55 -20.59 3.92
N ALA A 91 -4.29 -19.64 4.80
CA ALA A 91 -3.35 -18.57 4.59
C ALA A 91 -2.49 -18.33 5.84
N TYR A 92 -1.44 -17.57 5.67
CA TYR A 92 -0.58 -17.11 6.77
C TYR A 92 -0.59 -15.60 6.82
N ARG A 93 -0.46 -15.04 8.02
CA ARG A 93 -0.48 -13.61 8.27
C ARG A 93 0.72 -13.17 9.08
N THR A 94 1.26 -12.00 8.74
CA THR A 94 2.19 -11.25 9.58
C THR A 94 2.00 -9.76 9.35
N SER A 95 2.33 -8.92 10.34
CA SER A 95 2.26 -7.47 10.19
C SER A 95 3.42 -6.95 9.33
N VAL A 96 3.13 -6.05 8.38
CA VAL A 96 4.15 -5.34 7.59
C VAL A 96 4.76 -4.15 8.34
N SER A 97 4.14 -3.72 9.44
CA SER A 97 4.64 -2.63 10.28
C SER A 97 5.78 -3.06 11.21
N ASN A 98 6.10 -4.36 11.28
CA ASN A 98 7.20 -4.85 12.10
C ASN A 98 8.56 -4.52 11.43
N PRO A 99 9.39 -3.65 12.04
CA PRO A 99 10.68 -3.27 11.46
C PRO A 99 11.71 -4.40 11.48
N ASN A 100 11.50 -5.43 12.31
CA ASN A 100 12.40 -6.57 12.44
C ASN A 100 11.86 -7.78 11.66
N PHE A 101 12.12 -7.81 10.37
CA PHE A 101 11.68 -8.87 9.47
C PHE A 101 12.23 -10.26 9.81
N GLU A 102 13.37 -10.35 10.49
CA GLU A 102 14.01 -11.63 10.86
C GLU A 102 13.28 -12.33 12.01
N SER A 103 12.55 -11.58 12.84
CA SER A 103 11.79 -12.09 13.99
C SER A 103 10.28 -12.22 13.73
N ILE A 104 9.86 -12.11 12.49
CA ILE A 104 8.45 -12.25 12.10
C ILE A 104 7.93 -13.62 12.49
N GLN A 105 6.72 -13.63 13.07
CA GLN A 105 5.96 -14.84 13.36
C GLN A 105 4.77 -14.93 12.40
N TRP A 106 4.64 -16.06 11.74
CA TRP A 106 3.50 -16.35 10.89
C TRP A 106 2.32 -16.87 11.71
N GLY A 107 1.22 -16.12 11.70
CA GLY A 107 -0.06 -16.59 12.21
C GLY A 107 -0.80 -17.43 11.17
N ASN A 108 -1.30 -18.61 11.54
CA ASN A 108 -2.12 -19.43 10.66
C ASN A 108 -3.55 -18.88 10.59
N LEU A 109 -4.11 -18.80 9.39
CA LEU A 109 -5.48 -18.37 9.13
C LEU A 109 -6.26 -19.51 8.45
N ILE A 110 -7.46 -19.76 8.96
CA ILE A 110 -8.43 -20.65 8.32
C ILE A 110 -9.30 -19.81 7.40
N ILE A 111 -9.35 -20.19 6.14
CA ILE A 111 -10.12 -19.51 5.10
C ILE A 111 -11.44 -20.23 4.91
N SER A 112 -12.52 -19.47 4.77
CA SER A 112 -13.87 -19.96 4.48
C SER A 112 -14.52 -19.20 3.33
N GLY A 113 -15.47 -19.83 2.64
CA GLY A 113 -16.25 -19.23 1.57
C GLY A 113 -15.62 -19.30 0.18
N LEU A 114 -14.36 -19.69 0.04
CA LEU A 114 -13.74 -19.91 -1.27
C LEU A 114 -13.99 -21.34 -1.76
N PRO A 115 -14.44 -21.53 -3.01
CA PRO A 115 -14.53 -22.85 -3.63
C PRO A 115 -13.15 -23.40 -4.00
N SER A 116 -13.08 -24.73 -4.23
CA SER A 116 -11.81 -25.41 -4.55
C SER A 116 -11.20 -25.00 -5.89
N ASP A 117 -12.00 -24.47 -6.81
CA ASP A 117 -11.60 -23.97 -8.12
C ASP A 117 -11.21 -22.48 -8.12
N THR A 118 -11.03 -21.89 -6.95
CA THR A 118 -10.58 -20.49 -6.83
C THR A 118 -9.19 -20.29 -7.44
N ASN A 119 -9.06 -19.27 -8.26
CA ASN A 119 -7.77 -18.83 -8.77
C ASN A 119 -7.04 -17.97 -7.73
N LEU A 120 -6.24 -18.59 -6.85
CA LEU A 120 -5.50 -17.87 -5.82
C LEU A 120 -4.62 -16.74 -6.38
N THR A 121 -4.08 -16.91 -7.59
CA THR A 121 -3.21 -15.90 -8.21
C THR A 121 -3.95 -14.64 -8.63
N SER A 122 -5.28 -14.70 -8.73
CA SER A 122 -6.13 -13.55 -9.05
C SER A 122 -6.48 -12.68 -7.84
N ILE A 123 -6.07 -13.05 -6.63
CA ILE A 123 -6.36 -12.25 -5.43
C ILE A 123 -5.68 -10.89 -5.54
N ILE A 124 -6.47 -9.82 -5.45
CA ILE A 124 -6.01 -8.43 -5.42
C ILE A 124 -6.64 -7.69 -4.26
N ASN A 125 -5.95 -6.66 -3.77
CA ASN A 125 -6.51 -5.69 -2.83
C ASN A 125 -6.93 -4.44 -3.59
N PHE A 126 -8.14 -4.00 -3.36
CA PHE A 126 -8.63 -2.72 -3.80
C PHE A 126 -9.54 -2.10 -2.74
N ASN A 127 -9.27 -0.86 -2.38
CA ASN A 127 -10.01 -0.10 -1.38
C ASN A 127 -10.22 -0.86 -0.07
N ASN A 128 -9.14 -1.48 0.42
CA ASN A 128 -9.10 -2.25 1.68
C ASN A 128 -10.04 -3.47 1.71
N ARG A 129 -10.34 -4.02 0.55
CA ARG A 129 -11.12 -5.25 0.33
C ARG A 129 -10.37 -6.14 -0.66
N LEU A 130 -10.37 -7.42 -0.40
CA LEU A 130 -9.79 -8.42 -1.31
C LEU A 130 -10.84 -8.93 -2.28
N TYR A 131 -10.40 -9.20 -3.50
CA TYR A 131 -11.22 -9.77 -4.58
C TYR A 131 -10.49 -10.92 -5.24
N THR A 132 -11.23 -11.93 -5.68
CA THR A 132 -10.70 -13.07 -6.43
C THR A 132 -11.76 -13.67 -7.35
N THR A 133 -11.32 -14.53 -8.26
CA THR A 133 -12.18 -15.25 -9.20
C THR A 133 -12.00 -16.76 -9.05
N ALA A 134 -12.99 -17.53 -9.46
CA ALA A 134 -12.93 -18.97 -9.60
C ALA A 134 -13.00 -19.37 -11.08
N GLU A 135 -12.51 -20.57 -11.41
CA GLU A 135 -12.60 -21.13 -12.79
C GLU A 135 -14.05 -21.28 -13.28
N SER A 136 -14.98 -21.44 -12.33
CA SER A 136 -16.43 -21.41 -12.58
C SER A 136 -16.96 -20.06 -13.05
N GLY A 137 -16.13 -19.01 -13.05
CA GLY A 137 -16.51 -17.64 -13.42
C GLY A 137 -17.19 -16.84 -12.34
N LYS A 138 -17.24 -17.37 -11.15
CA LYS A 138 -17.72 -16.65 -9.98
C LYS A 138 -16.63 -15.72 -9.45
N ALA A 139 -17.05 -14.58 -8.91
CA ALA A 139 -16.20 -13.64 -8.23
C ALA A 139 -16.51 -13.63 -6.73
N PHE A 140 -15.49 -13.41 -5.92
CA PHE A 140 -15.58 -13.39 -4.46
C PHE A 140 -14.88 -12.17 -3.91
N TYR A 141 -15.34 -11.70 -2.75
CA TYR A 141 -14.69 -10.63 -2.01
C TYR A 141 -14.55 -10.98 -0.53
N SER A 142 -13.61 -10.29 0.15
CA SER A 142 -13.40 -10.41 1.59
C SER A 142 -12.93 -9.09 2.19
N ASP A 143 -13.55 -8.66 3.29
CA ASP A 143 -13.15 -7.48 4.04
C ASP A 143 -12.06 -7.77 5.08
N ASN A 144 -11.89 -9.03 5.47
CA ASN A 144 -10.97 -9.45 6.54
C ASN A 144 -9.89 -10.44 6.10
N GLY A 145 -9.93 -10.88 4.83
CA GLY A 145 -8.98 -11.84 4.28
C GLY A 145 -9.21 -13.29 4.69
N THR A 146 -10.21 -13.60 5.51
CA THR A 146 -10.52 -14.97 5.98
C THR A 146 -11.89 -15.47 5.56
N ASN A 147 -12.89 -14.61 5.63
CA ASN A 147 -14.26 -14.95 5.24
C ASN A 147 -14.55 -14.34 3.87
N TRP A 148 -14.88 -15.18 2.91
CA TRP A 148 -15.15 -14.78 1.54
C TRP A 148 -16.62 -14.95 1.20
N GLU A 149 -17.15 -13.99 0.47
CA GLU A 149 -18.53 -13.96 0.01
C GLU A 149 -18.56 -13.90 -1.51
N GLU A 150 -19.53 -14.60 -2.10
CA GLU A 150 -19.76 -14.57 -3.55
C GLU A 150 -20.38 -13.23 -3.96
N MET A 151 -19.84 -12.61 -5.02
CA MET A 151 -20.40 -11.41 -5.62
C MET A 151 -21.55 -11.79 -6.56
N ASP A 152 -22.65 -11.03 -6.52
CA ASP A 152 -23.70 -11.15 -7.52
C ASP A 152 -23.25 -10.51 -8.83
N MET A 153 -22.83 -11.33 -9.78
CA MET A 153 -22.39 -10.92 -11.10
C MET A 153 -23.52 -10.82 -12.12
N GLN A 154 -24.78 -10.95 -11.70
CA GLN A 154 -25.96 -10.85 -12.58
C GLN A 154 -25.88 -11.74 -13.83
N GLY A 155 -25.37 -12.94 -13.67
CA GLY A 155 -25.21 -13.91 -14.76
C GLY A 155 -24.00 -13.68 -15.68
N MET A 156 -23.12 -12.75 -15.34
CA MET A 156 -21.82 -12.59 -16.02
C MET A 156 -20.78 -13.55 -15.46
N TYR A 157 -19.88 -14.00 -16.34
CA TYR A 157 -18.73 -14.83 -16.00
C TYR A 157 -17.50 -13.94 -15.80
N MET A 158 -16.96 -13.86 -14.58
CA MET A 158 -15.74 -13.10 -14.32
C MET A 158 -14.50 -13.91 -14.68
N VAL A 159 -13.70 -13.40 -15.60
CA VAL A 159 -12.45 -14.02 -16.02
C VAL A 159 -11.32 -13.64 -15.06
N THR A 160 -11.13 -12.35 -14.82
CA THR A 160 -10.11 -11.85 -13.90
C THR A 160 -10.34 -10.39 -13.54
N PHE A 161 -9.90 -10.01 -12.35
CA PHE A 161 -9.69 -8.61 -12.00
C PHE A 161 -8.34 -8.13 -12.53
N LEU A 162 -8.26 -6.90 -13.02
CA LEU A 162 -7.06 -6.32 -13.62
C LEU A 162 -6.41 -5.32 -12.68
N ALA A 163 -7.17 -4.31 -12.25
CA ALA A 163 -6.68 -3.22 -11.44
C ALA A 163 -7.81 -2.54 -10.68
N GLY A 164 -7.44 -1.85 -9.60
CA GLY A 164 -8.31 -0.88 -8.95
C GLY A 164 -7.80 0.54 -9.21
N ILE A 165 -8.71 1.45 -9.52
CA ILE A 165 -8.44 2.87 -9.68
C ILE A 165 -9.09 3.57 -8.47
N PRO A 166 -8.30 4.18 -7.57
CA PRO A 166 -8.86 4.89 -6.43
C PRO A 166 -9.60 6.15 -6.89
N ALA A 167 -10.53 6.61 -6.07
CA ALA A 167 -11.20 7.88 -6.27
C ALA A 167 -10.19 9.03 -6.33
N ASP A 168 -10.45 9.98 -7.19
CA ASP A 168 -9.66 11.21 -7.32
C ASP A 168 -10.58 12.42 -7.05
N GLU A 169 -10.33 13.11 -5.96
CA GLU A 169 -11.11 14.30 -5.56
C GLU A 169 -10.98 15.47 -6.56
N VAL A 170 -9.85 15.53 -7.27
CA VAL A 170 -9.59 16.62 -8.25
C VAL A 170 -10.43 16.43 -9.51
N THR A 171 -10.57 15.20 -9.97
CA THR A 171 -11.35 14.87 -11.18
C THR A 171 -12.79 14.49 -10.86
N GLY A 172 -13.12 14.27 -9.57
CA GLY A 172 -14.42 13.81 -9.11
C GLY A 172 -14.72 12.35 -9.51
N SER A 173 -13.68 11.57 -9.84
CA SER A 173 -13.85 10.15 -10.15
C SER A 173 -14.10 9.32 -8.90
N GLU A 174 -14.95 8.31 -9.01
CA GLU A 174 -15.22 7.35 -7.94
C GLU A 174 -14.20 6.19 -7.95
N ASN A 175 -14.15 5.44 -6.84
CA ASN A 175 -13.39 4.18 -6.79
C ASN A 175 -13.90 3.20 -7.86
N MET A 176 -13.01 2.68 -8.68
CA MET A 176 -13.35 1.76 -9.77
C MET A 176 -12.47 0.51 -9.71
N LEU A 177 -13.11 -0.67 -9.64
CA LEU A 177 -12.45 -1.95 -9.81
C LEU A 177 -12.71 -2.45 -11.24
N THR A 178 -11.64 -2.67 -11.99
CA THR A 178 -11.72 -3.08 -13.39
C THR A 178 -11.39 -4.55 -13.55
N GLY A 179 -12.02 -5.19 -14.52
CA GLY A 179 -11.81 -6.59 -14.80
C GLY A 179 -12.21 -7.00 -16.23
N ILE A 180 -11.99 -8.26 -16.54
CA ILE A 180 -12.46 -8.91 -17.75
C ILE A 180 -13.58 -9.85 -17.34
N PHE A 181 -14.73 -9.73 -17.98
CA PHE A 181 -15.84 -10.65 -17.83
C PHE A 181 -16.31 -11.18 -19.18
N ALA A 182 -16.94 -12.32 -19.20
CA ALA A 182 -17.50 -12.94 -20.39
C ALA A 182 -19.02 -13.04 -20.25
N LYS A 183 -19.72 -12.77 -21.35
CA LYS A 183 -21.14 -12.99 -21.49
C LYS A 183 -21.43 -13.41 -22.92
N ASP A 184 -22.23 -14.47 -23.10
CA ASP A 184 -22.62 -14.98 -24.42
C ASP A 184 -21.42 -15.25 -25.36
N GLY A 185 -20.31 -15.77 -24.78
CA GLY A 185 -19.09 -16.12 -25.54
C GLY A 185 -18.23 -14.92 -25.97
N LYS A 186 -18.53 -13.70 -25.49
CA LYS A 186 -17.74 -12.49 -25.73
C LYS A 186 -17.11 -11.97 -24.45
N ASN A 187 -15.87 -11.48 -24.55
CA ASN A 187 -15.17 -10.84 -23.46
C ASN A 187 -15.42 -9.33 -23.47
N PHE A 188 -15.60 -8.77 -22.27
CA PHE A 188 -15.82 -7.34 -22.04
C PHE A 188 -14.87 -6.85 -20.96
N PHE A 189 -14.55 -5.55 -21.01
CA PHE A 189 -13.88 -4.84 -19.93
C PHE A 189 -14.93 -4.03 -19.16
N CYS A 190 -14.79 -4.00 -17.83
CA CYS A 190 -15.60 -3.15 -16.94
C CYS A 190 -14.70 -2.48 -15.88
#